data_df19f19d2e990192ce8ece8ef7db8648
#
_entry.id   df19f19d2e990192ce8ece8ef7db8648
#
_cell.length_a   1.000
_cell.length_b   1.000
_cell.length_c   1.000
_cell.angle_alpha   90.00
_cell.angle_beta   90.00
_cell.angle_gamma   90.00
#
_symmetry.space_group_name_H-M   'P 1'
#
loop_
_entity.id
_entity.type
_entity.pdbx_description
1 polymer ?
#
loop_
_entity_poly.entity_id
_entity_poly.type
_entity_poly.pdbx_seq_one_letter_code
_entity_poly.pdbx_strand_id
1 'polypeptide(L)'
;MVRKKLGVDSAAKLDGASICVQQGTTTELNVADYFRAHNIKFEAVVFATDDETVGAYDSGRCDAYTTDASGLYAERLKLKTPDDNMVLPEIISKEPLGPSVRKDDINWFEIVQWTHFAMITAEELGVTQANVDEQLKSANPDVRRLLGVEGDFGKNLGLTNDWAYRIIKQVGNYGESFERNVGMGSPIKIRRGLNALWTKGGLQYAPPIR
;
A
#
# COMPACT_ATOMS: atom_id res chain seq x y z
N MET A 1 -2.06 5.78 15.15
CA MET A 1 -0.70 5.70 15.76
C MET A 1 -0.76 6.22 17.18
N VAL A 2 -0.11 5.53 18.12
CA VAL A 2 -0.03 5.91 19.53
C VAL A 2 1.39 5.81 20.05
N ARG A 3 1.70 6.53 21.15
CA ARG A 3 2.95 6.31 21.87
C ARG A 3 2.86 5.00 22.66
N LYS A 4 3.90 4.16 22.60
CA LYS A 4 3.96 2.88 23.33
C LYS A 4 3.76 3.04 24.85
N LYS A 5 4.21 4.15 25.42
CA LYS A 5 4.02 4.47 26.84
C LYS A 5 2.56 4.63 27.26
N LEU A 6 1.63 4.83 26.31
CA LEU A 6 0.19 4.89 26.59
C LEU A 6 -0.36 3.53 27.03
N GLY A 7 0.35 2.42 26.72
CA GLY A 7 -0.05 1.07 27.10
C GLY A 7 -1.26 0.53 26.34
N VAL A 8 -1.60 1.14 25.20
CA VAL A 8 -2.76 0.79 24.37
C VAL A 8 -2.27 0.03 23.14
N ASP A 9 -2.86 -1.12 22.87
CA ASP A 9 -2.53 -2.03 21.76
C ASP A 9 -3.68 -2.20 20.75
N SER A 10 -4.80 -1.49 20.98
CA SER A 10 -6.01 -1.55 20.15
C SER A 10 -6.73 -0.19 20.15
N ALA A 11 -7.29 0.19 18.99
CA ALA A 11 -8.10 1.39 18.85
C ALA A 11 -9.34 1.37 19.75
N ALA A 12 -9.86 0.19 20.07
CA ALA A 12 -10.98 0.02 21.00
C ALA A 12 -10.67 0.45 22.45
N LYS A 13 -9.40 0.60 22.81
CA LYS A 13 -8.94 1.04 24.13
C LYS A 13 -8.68 2.55 24.22
N LEU A 14 -9.04 3.31 23.20
CA LEU A 14 -8.84 4.77 23.14
C LEU A 14 -10.08 5.56 23.65
N ASP A 15 -10.84 5.02 24.60
CA ASP A 15 -11.98 5.73 25.17
C ASP A 15 -11.54 6.99 25.91
N GLY A 16 -12.13 8.13 25.56
CA GLY A 16 -11.78 9.44 26.10
C GLY A 16 -10.50 10.07 25.57
N ALA A 17 -9.81 9.41 24.61
CA ALA A 17 -8.54 9.91 24.07
C ALA A 17 -8.73 11.12 23.14
N SER A 18 -7.72 12.00 23.12
CA SER A 18 -7.58 13.07 22.13
C SER A 18 -6.88 12.53 20.87
N ILE A 19 -7.46 12.75 19.69
CA ILE A 19 -6.97 12.22 18.42
C ILE A 19 -6.70 13.36 17.44
N CYS A 20 -5.44 13.52 17.05
CA CYS A 20 -5.04 14.46 16.01
C CYS A 20 -5.48 13.94 14.63
N VAL A 21 -6.10 14.82 13.84
CA VAL A 21 -6.58 14.53 12.49
C VAL A 21 -6.53 15.79 11.61
N GLN A 22 -6.30 15.61 10.31
CA GLN A 22 -6.34 16.69 9.35
C GLN A 22 -7.77 17.02 8.94
N GLN A 23 -8.13 18.30 8.94
CA GLN A 23 -9.46 18.83 8.60
C GLN A 23 -9.84 18.53 7.14
N GLY A 24 -11.12 18.24 6.92
CA GLY A 24 -11.70 18.11 5.59
C GLY A 24 -11.26 16.86 4.83
N THR A 25 -10.67 15.89 5.52
CA THR A 25 -10.25 14.61 4.95
C THR A 25 -11.30 13.52 5.19
N THR A 26 -11.26 12.47 4.38
CA THR A 26 -12.05 11.24 4.64
C THR A 26 -11.67 10.62 5.98
N THR A 27 -10.44 10.79 6.43
CA THR A 27 -9.95 10.28 7.72
C THR A 27 -10.68 10.91 8.91
N GLU A 28 -11.02 12.20 8.85
CA GLU A 28 -11.80 12.88 9.89
C GLU A 28 -13.19 12.25 10.03
N LEU A 29 -13.83 11.93 8.90
CA LEU A 29 -15.14 11.24 8.91
C LEU A 29 -15.01 9.80 9.40
N ASN A 30 -14.00 9.07 8.92
CA ASN A 30 -13.78 7.66 9.24
C ASN A 30 -13.52 7.43 10.74
N VAL A 31 -12.71 8.30 11.38
CA VAL A 31 -12.47 8.19 12.83
C VAL A 31 -13.75 8.43 13.61
N ALA A 32 -14.54 9.45 13.23
CA ALA A 32 -15.80 9.74 13.90
C ALA A 32 -16.80 8.57 13.78
N ASP A 33 -16.90 7.98 12.59
CA ASP A 33 -17.82 6.87 12.34
C ASP A 33 -17.38 5.58 13.07
N TYR A 34 -16.07 5.28 13.06
CA TYR A 34 -15.55 4.11 13.78
C TYR A 34 -15.82 4.20 15.28
N PHE A 35 -15.49 5.31 15.92
CA PHE A 35 -15.65 5.48 17.36
C PHE A 35 -17.12 5.49 17.75
N ARG A 36 -17.99 6.13 16.96
CA ARG A 36 -19.45 6.10 17.15
C ARG A 36 -20.01 4.67 17.06
N ALA A 37 -19.61 3.93 16.03
CA ALA A 37 -20.09 2.55 15.82
C ALA A 37 -19.70 1.59 16.96
N HIS A 38 -18.59 1.88 17.65
CA HIS A 38 -18.10 1.08 18.77
C HIS A 38 -18.49 1.64 20.15
N ASN A 39 -19.28 2.73 20.19
CA ASN A 39 -19.67 3.45 21.42
C ASN A 39 -18.46 3.92 22.25
N ILE A 40 -17.39 4.32 21.60
CA ILE A 40 -16.16 4.84 22.21
C ILE A 40 -16.18 6.37 22.10
N LYS A 41 -15.90 7.07 23.19
CA LYS A 41 -15.79 8.52 23.22
C LYS A 41 -14.37 8.93 22.79
N PHE A 42 -14.25 10.04 22.09
CA PHE A 42 -12.97 10.65 21.76
C PHE A 42 -13.12 12.15 21.54
N GLU A 43 -12.01 12.86 21.58
CA GLU A 43 -11.90 14.28 21.23
C GLU A 43 -11.10 14.42 19.93
N ALA A 44 -11.74 14.96 18.88
CA ALA A 44 -11.02 15.28 17.64
C ALA A 44 -10.25 16.59 17.81
N VAL A 45 -8.94 16.54 17.65
CA VAL A 45 -8.06 17.74 17.60
C VAL A 45 -7.65 17.97 16.15
N VAL A 46 -8.27 18.96 15.53
CA VAL A 46 -8.26 19.15 14.08
C VAL A 46 -7.22 20.21 13.66
N PHE A 47 -6.46 19.93 12.61
CA PHE A 47 -5.43 20.82 12.05
C PHE A 47 -5.65 21.02 10.55
N ALA A 48 -5.16 22.14 10.03
CA ALA A 48 -5.34 22.48 8.61
C ALA A 48 -4.44 21.65 7.69
N THR A 49 -3.23 21.30 8.15
CA THR A 49 -2.23 20.57 7.36
C THR A 49 -1.74 19.31 8.08
N ASP A 50 -1.19 18.37 7.28
CA ASP A 50 -0.59 17.15 7.81
C ASP A 50 0.63 17.44 8.71
N ASP A 51 1.49 18.37 8.30
CA ASP A 51 2.68 18.74 9.08
C ASP A 51 2.31 19.36 10.46
N GLU A 52 1.24 20.16 10.54
CA GLU A 52 0.72 20.65 11.81
C GLU A 52 0.16 19.52 12.68
N THR A 53 -0.54 18.57 12.06
CA THR A 53 -1.12 17.41 12.72
C THR A 53 -0.02 16.53 13.33
N VAL A 54 1.02 16.20 12.56
CA VAL A 54 2.18 15.41 13.01
C VAL A 54 2.94 16.14 14.11
N GLY A 55 3.20 17.46 13.93
CA GLY A 55 3.89 18.29 14.94
C GLY A 55 3.13 18.38 16.25
N ALA A 56 1.80 18.48 16.20
CA ALA A 56 0.94 18.48 17.39
C ALA A 56 1.00 17.13 18.13
N TYR A 57 0.91 16.02 17.37
CA TYR A 57 1.06 14.69 17.95
C TYR A 57 2.46 14.50 18.58
N ASP A 58 3.54 14.86 17.86
CA ASP A 58 4.92 14.71 18.36
C ASP A 58 5.19 15.53 19.63
N SER A 59 4.58 16.72 19.74
CA SER A 59 4.66 17.57 20.93
C SER A 59 3.83 17.09 22.12
N GLY A 60 2.98 16.07 21.92
CA GLY A 60 2.14 15.52 22.99
C GLY A 60 0.78 16.17 23.16
N ARG A 61 0.32 16.98 22.19
CA ARG A 61 -0.97 17.64 22.25
C ARG A 61 -2.16 16.65 22.09
N CYS A 62 -1.92 15.52 21.41
CA CYS A 62 -2.91 14.46 21.25
C CYS A 62 -2.35 13.13 21.76
N ASP A 63 -3.22 12.23 22.20
CA ASP A 63 -2.89 10.87 22.62
C ASP A 63 -2.63 9.95 21.42
N ALA A 64 -3.38 10.16 20.34
CA ALA A 64 -3.27 9.40 19.11
C ALA A 64 -3.23 10.32 17.88
N TYR A 65 -2.74 9.77 16.76
CA TYR A 65 -2.79 10.40 15.43
C TYR A 65 -3.36 9.40 14.43
N THR A 66 -4.26 9.86 13.57
CA THR A 66 -4.92 9.05 12.55
C THR A 66 -4.78 9.66 11.16
N THR A 67 -4.38 8.85 10.20
CA THR A 67 -4.39 9.04 8.75
C THR A 67 -4.31 7.68 8.08
N ASP A 68 -4.11 7.60 6.75
CA ASP A 68 -3.89 6.34 6.05
C ASP A 68 -2.80 5.50 6.72
N ALA A 69 -2.95 4.18 6.76
CA ALA A 69 -1.97 3.31 7.40
C ALA A 69 -0.55 3.52 6.83
N SER A 70 -0.40 3.63 5.50
CA SER A 70 0.88 3.92 4.86
C SER A 70 1.42 5.30 5.25
N GLY A 71 0.56 6.30 5.36
CA GLY A 71 0.89 7.63 5.87
C GLY A 71 1.40 7.56 7.30
N LEU A 72 0.69 6.89 8.22
CA LEU A 72 1.12 6.72 9.62
C LEU A 72 2.52 6.11 9.75
N TYR A 73 2.84 5.10 8.93
CA TYR A 73 4.17 4.50 8.94
C TYR A 73 5.25 5.45 8.42
N ALA A 74 4.93 6.26 7.39
CA ALA A 74 5.86 7.26 6.86
C ALA A 74 6.05 8.42 7.86
N GLU A 75 4.96 8.97 8.40
CA GLU A 75 4.99 10.06 9.36
C GLU A 75 5.70 9.69 10.65
N ARG A 76 5.61 8.41 11.07
CA ARG A 76 6.36 7.91 12.22
C ARG A 76 7.86 8.17 12.10
N LEU A 77 8.42 8.08 10.89
CA LEU A 77 9.86 8.31 10.65
C LEU A 77 10.28 9.78 10.85
N LYS A 78 9.34 10.72 10.80
CA LYS A 78 9.57 12.16 11.03
C LYS A 78 9.56 12.54 12.52
N LEU A 79 9.03 11.67 13.40
CA LEU A 79 8.92 11.94 14.83
C LEU A 79 10.29 11.99 15.49
N LYS A 80 10.41 12.72 16.60
CA LYS A 80 11.65 12.80 17.41
C LYS A 80 12.09 11.43 17.92
N THR A 81 11.14 10.56 18.27
CA THR A 81 11.40 9.21 18.77
C THR A 81 10.52 8.18 18.03
N PRO A 82 10.84 7.84 16.75
CA PRO A 82 10.03 6.94 15.93
C PRO A 82 9.75 5.59 16.61
N ASP A 83 10.75 5.04 17.30
CA ASP A 83 10.67 3.71 17.92
C ASP A 83 9.78 3.67 19.18
N ASP A 84 9.47 4.82 19.77
CA ASP A 84 8.54 4.93 20.90
C ASP A 84 7.08 4.96 20.48
N ASN A 85 6.83 4.94 19.17
CA ASN A 85 5.49 5.01 18.58
C ASN A 85 5.15 3.72 17.84
N MET A 86 3.86 3.39 17.81
CA MET A 86 3.34 2.23 17.10
C MET A 86 2.05 2.56 16.36
N VAL A 87 1.91 1.99 15.17
CA VAL A 87 0.64 1.97 14.43
C VAL A 87 -0.18 0.80 14.98
N LEU A 88 -1.40 1.07 15.40
CA LEU A 88 -2.31 0.05 15.92
C LEU A 88 -2.75 -0.90 14.79
N PRO A 89 -3.11 -2.15 15.11
CA PRO A 89 -3.37 -3.17 14.10
C PRO A 89 -4.70 -2.99 13.37
N GLU A 90 -5.66 -2.27 13.97
CA GLU A 90 -6.96 -2.08 13.36
C GLU A 90 -6.90 -1.14 12.18
N ILE A 91 -7.53 -1.54 11.09
CA ILE A 91 -7.82 -0.71 9.93
C ILE A 91 -9.25 -0.22 10.06
N ILE A 92 -9.42 1.06 10.37
CA ILE A 92 -10.72 1.66 10.65
C ILE A 92 -11.42 2.21 9.40
N SER A 93 -10.75 2.20 8.26
CA SER A 93 -11.28 2.62 6.96
C SER A 93 -10.68 1.80 5.81
N LYS A 94 -11.29 1.88 4.63
CA LYS A 94 -10.77 1.27 3.41
C LYS A 94 -10.21 2.38 2.52
N GLU A 95 -8.93 2.29 2.21
CA GLU A 95 -8.24 3.23 1.32
C GLU A 95 -7.65 2.46 0.13
N PRO A 96 -8.43 2.27 -0.96
CA PRO A 96 -7.97 1.52 -2.15
C PRO A 96 -7.07 2.42 -3.01
N LEU A 97 -5.91 2.78 -2.49
CA LEU A 97 -4.94 3.63 -3.17
C LEU A 97 -4.41 2.95 -4.43
N GLY A 98 -4.29 3.70 -5.50
CA GLY A 98 -3.79 3.21 -6.78
C GLY A 98 -3.27 4.34 -7.66
N PRO A 99 -2.53 4.01 -8.74
CA PRO A 99 -2.12 4.99 -9.73
C PRO A 99 -3.33 5.69 -10.37
N SER A 100 -3.22 6.98 -10.62
CA SER A 100 -4.22 7.76 -11.35
C SER A 100 -3.66 8.26 -12.68
N VAL A 101 -4.49 8.27 -13.71
CA VAL A 101 -4.16 8.73 -15.05
C VAL A 101 -5.19 9.78 -15.52
N ARG A 102 -4.91 10.49 -16.61
CA ARG A 102 -5.88 11.38 -17.24
C ARG A 102 -7.11 10.60 -17.69
N LYS A 103 -8.29 11.15 -17.45
CA LYS A 103 -9.58 10.49 -17.71
C LYS A 103 -9.78 10.09 -19.17
N ASP A 104 -9.29 10.90 -20.12
CA ASP A 104 -9.54 10.71 -21.55
C ASP A 104 -8.40 9.96 -22.26
N ASP A 105 -7.41 9.43 -21.53
CA ASP A 105 -6.32 8.64 -22.07
C ASP A 105 -6.50 7.16 -21.73
N ILE A 106 -7.39 6.51 -22.48
CA ILE A 106 -7.71 5.10 -22.24
C ILE A 106 -6.53 4.19 -22.53
N ASN A 107 -5.71 4.48 -23.53
CA ASN A 107 -4.55 3.66 -23.86
C ASN A 107 -3.51 3.69 -22.72
N TRP A 108 -3.26 4.86 -22.17
CA TRP A 108 -2.37 4.99 -21.02
C TRP A 108 -2.92 4.31 -19.76
N PHE A 109 -4.25 4.43 -19.55
CA PHE A 109 -4.93 3.71 -18.47
C PHE A 109 -4.71 2.19 -18.57
N GLU A 110 -4.92 1.62 -19.77
CA GLU A 110 -4.72 0.19 -20.00
C GLU A 110 -3.26 -0.23 -19.78
N ILE A 111 -2.29 0.56 -20.26
CA ILE A 111 -0.86 0.29 -20.04
C ILE A 111 -0.54 0.26 -18.53
N VAL A 112 -1.01 1.25 -17.76
CA VAL A 112 -0.76 1.32 -16.31
C VAL A 112 -1.45 0.15 -15.59
N GLN A 113 -2.69 -0.17 -15.94
CA GLN A 113 -3.45 -1.26 -15.35
C GLN A 113 -2.77 -2.61 -15.61
N TRP A 114 -2.44 -2.90 -16.87
CA TRP A 114 -1.79 -4.16 -17.23
C TRP A 114 -0.36 -4.27 -16.72
N THR A 115 0.35 -3.14 -16.55
CA THR A 115 1.64 -3.12 -15.84
C THR A 115 1.48 -3.65 -14.42
N HIS A 116 0.48 -3.17 -13.69
CA HIS A 116 0.20 -3.64 -12.34
C HIS A 116 -0.18 -5.14 -12.33
N PHE A 117 -1.05 -5.56 -13.22
CA PHE A 117 -1.44 -6.98 -13.34
C PHE A 117 -0.26 -7.88 -13.71
N ALA A 118 0.62 -7.44 -14.61
CA ALA A 118 1.81 -8.20 -14.98
C ALA A 118 2.78 -8.37 -13.79
N MET A 119 2.95 -7.35 -12.96
CA MET A 119 3.79 -7.41 -11.77
C MET A 119 3.20 -8.38 -10.71
N ILE A 120 1.87 -8.39 -10.52
CA ILE A 120 1.18 -9.34 -9.62
C ILE A 120 1.33 -10.77 -10.17
N THR A 121 1.05 -10.97 -11.46
CA THR A 121 1.18 -12.28 -12.12
C THR A 121 2.61 -12.80 -12.05
N ALA A 122 3.62 -11.94 -12.22
CA ALA A 122 5.02 -12.31 -12.06
C ALA A 122 5.34 -12.81 -10.64
N GLU A 123 4.82 -12.14 -9.60
CA GLU A 123 4.97 -12.63 -8.22
C GLU A 123 4.30 -13.98 -8.02
N GLU A 124 3.10 -14.18 -8.56
CA GLU A 124 2.35 -15.43 -8.45
C GLU A 124 3.08 -16.60 -9.13
N LEU A 125 3.68 -16.34 -10.30
CA LEU A 125 4.46 -17.33 -11.07
C LEU A 125 5.92 -17.49 -10.59
N GLY A 126 6.36 -16.74 -9.59
CA GLY A 126 7.71 -16.77 -9.06
C GLY A 126 8.75 -16.17 -10.01
N VAL A 127 8.33 -15.31 -10.94
CA VAL A 127 9.23 -14.55 -11.81
C VAL A 127 9.70 -13.30 -11.07
N THR A 128 11.01 -13.13 -10.95
CA THR A 128 11.66 -12.06 -10.21
C THR A 128 12.63 -11.28 -11.09
N GLN A 129 13.07 -10.12 -10.62
CA GLN A 129 14.13 -9.35 -11.29
C GLN A 129 15.40 -10.19 -11.51
N ALA A 130 15.74 -11.04 -10.55
CA ALA A 130 16.95 -11.85 -10.58
C ALA A 130 16.87 -13.01 -11.57
N ASN A 131 15.69 -13.62 -11.75
CA ASN A 131 15.57 -14.84 -12.57
C ASN A 131 14.86 -14.61 -13.92
N VAL A 132 14.38 -13.42 -14.23
CA VAL A 132 13.56 -13.16 -15.43
C VAL A 132 14.25 -13.56 -16.73
N ASP A 133 15.57 -13.42 -16.85
CA ASP A 133 16.34 -13.82 -18.03
C ASP A 133 16.32 -15.34 -18.24
N GLU A 134 16.45 -16.10 -17.16
CA GLU A 134 16.36 -17.56 -17.18
C GLU A 134 14.93 -18.01 -17.51
N GLN A 135 13.93 -17.32 -16.97
CA GLN A 135 12.52 -17.62 -17.18
C GLN A 135 12.04 -17.45 -18.63
N LEU A 136 12.78 -16.76 -19.49
CA LEU A 136 12.54 -16.74 -20.94
C LEU A 136 12.60 -18.15 -21.58
N LYS A 137 13.29 -19.09 -20.94
CA LYS A 137 13.40 -20.49 -21.36
C LYS A 137 12.42 -21.42 -20.65
N SER A 138 11.52 -20.87 -19.84
CA SER A 138 10.56 -21.65 -19.06
C SER A 138 9.66 -22.51 -19.96
N ALA A 139 9.36 -23.73 -19.52
CA ALA A 139 8.36 -24.59 -20.12
C ALA A 139 6.93 -24.24 -19.70
N ASN A 140 6.77 -23.41 -18.66
CA ASN A 140 5.44 -22.99 -18.17
C ASN A 140 4.80 -22.02 -19.17
N PRO A 141 3.63 -22.37 -19.76
CA PRO A 141 3.00 -21.53 -20.78
C PRO A 141 2.54 -20.17 -20.24
N ASP A 142 2.18 -20.05 -18.95
CA ASP A 142 1.79 -18.78 -18.35
C ASP A 142 3.00 -17.83 -18.22
N VAL A 143 4.17 -18.37 -17.85
CA VAL A 143 5.43 -17.61 -17.84
C VAL A 143 5.81 -17.16 -19.24
N ARG A 144 5.69 -18.04 -20.24
CA ARG A 144 6.00 -17.74 -21.65
C ARG A 144 5.12 -16.61 -22.19
N ARG A 145 3.82 -16.64 -21.88
CA ARG A 145 2.89 -15.56 -22.26
C ARG A 145 3.20 -14.26 -21.54
N LEU A 146 3.42 -14.30 -20.23
CA LEU A 146 3.79 -13.13 -19.45
C LEU A 146 5.04 -12.44 -20.01
N LEU A 147 6.08 -13.21 -20.37
CA LEU A 147 7.34 -12.65 -20.82
C LEU A 147 7.39 -12.35 -22.34
N GLY A 148 6.27 -12.54 -23.05
CA GLY A 148 6.16 -12.26 -24.49
C GLY A 148 6.92 -13.23 -25.40
N VAL A 149 7.29 -14.41 -24.89
CA VAL A 149 7.88 -15.50 -25.68
C VAL A 149 6.82 -16.20 -26.53
N GLU A 150 5.55 -16.14 -26.08
CA GLU A 150 4.39 -16.73 -26.74
C GLU A 150 3.23 -15.74 -26.75
N GLY A 151 2.53 -15.64 -27.88
CA GLY A 151 1.42 -14.71 -28.08
C GLY A 151 1.84 -13.29 -28.48
N ASP A 152 0.83 -12.45 -28.75
CA ASP A 152 0.99 -11.09 -29.30
C ASP A 152 0.39 -10.01 -28.38
N PHE A 153 0.36 -10.26 -27.09
CA PHE A 153 -0.40 -9.46 -26.11
C PHE A 153 0.10 -8.02 -25.98
N GLY A 154 1.38 -7.76 -26.20
CA GLY A 154 1.94 -6.41 -26.22
C GLY A 154 1.31 -5.51 -27.29
N LYS A 155 0.99 -6.07 -28.45
CA LYS A 155 0.38 -5.32 -29.56
C LYS A 155 -0.98 -4.70 -29.17
N ASN A 156 -1.76 -5.38 -28.35
CA ASN A 156 -3.06 -4.89 -27.88
C ASN A 156 -2.93 -3.61 -27.04
N LEU A 157 -1.77 -3.40 -26.42
CA LEU A 157 -1.43 -2.20 -25.66
C LEU A 157 -0.61 -1.18 -26.49
N GLY A 158 -0.36 -1.46 -27.78
CA GLY A 158 0.54 -0.64 -28.60
C GLY A 158 2.01 -0.75 -28.22
N LEU A 159 2.40 -1.83 -27.52
CA LEU A 159 3.73 -2.08 -27.01
C LEU A 159 4.40 -3.28 -27.71
N THR A 160 5.69 -3.47 -27.50
CA THR A 160 6.39 -4.69 -27.90
C THR A 160 5.99 -5.86 -27.00
N ASN A 161 6.06 -7.11 -27.49
CA ASN A 161 5.63 -8.28 -26.74
C ASN A 161 6.43 -8.52 -25.46
N ASP A 162 7.65 -8.02 -25.38
CA ASP A 162 8.53 -8.11 -24.22
C ASP A 162 8.27 -7.05 -23.14
N TRP A 163 7.15 -6.32 -23.21
CA TRP A 163 6.83 -5.22 -22.30
C TRP A 163 6.88 -5.64 -20.82
N ALA A 164 6.24 -6.76 -20.46
CA ALA A 164 6.22 -7.25 -19.08
C ALA A 164 7.60 -7.78 -18.64
N TYR A 165 8.35 -8.46 -19.53
CA TYR A 165 9.75 -8.82 -19.27
C TYR A 165 10.57 -7.58 -18.90
N ARG A 166 10.45 -6.51 -19.68
CA ARG A 166 11.21 -5.25 -19.46
C ARG A 166 10.86 -4.61 -18.11
N ILE A 167 9.58 -4.63 -17.71
CA ILE A 167 9.15 -4.13 -16.41
C ILE A 167 9.81 -4.95 -15.30
N ILE A 168 9.66 -6.28 -15.34
CA ILE A 168 10.19 -7.17 -14.30
C ILE A 168 11.72 -7.06 -14.24
N LYS A 169 12.39 -6.97 -15.38
CA LYS A 169 13.84 -6.80 -15.44
C LYS A 169 14.34 -5.52 -14.78
N GLN A 170 13.58 -4.42 -14.89
CA GLN A 170 13.97 -3.11 -14.38
C GLN A 170 13.55 -2.90 -12.92
N VAL A 171 12.36 -3.32 -12.54
CA VAL A 171 11.78 -2.98 -11.23
C VAL A 171 11.33 -4.19 -10.39
N GLY A 172 11.43 -5.39 -10.96
CA GLY A 172 10.98 -6.61 -10.28
C GLY A 172 9.47 -6.82 -10.34
N ASN A 173 8.99 -7.86 -9.68
CA ASN A 173 7.58 -8.15 -9.51
C ASN A 173 6.95 -7.26 -8.41
N TYR A 174 5.62 -7.40 -8.18
CA TYR A 174 4.92 -6.58 -7.19
C TYR A 174 5.47 -6.77 -5.78
N GLY A 175 5.78 -8.00 -5.38
CA GLY A 175 6.38 -8.29 -4.07
C GLY A 175 7.73 -7.64 -3.87
N GLU A 176 8.62 -7.71 -4.87
CA GLU A 176 9.94 -7.07 -4.83
C GLU A 176 9.81 -5.55 -4.75
N SER A 177 8.90 -4.97 -5.53
CA SER A 177 8.62 -3.53 -5.49
C SER A 177 8.07 -3.09 -4.13
N PHE A 178 7.11 -3.84 -3.57
CA PHE A 178 6.56 -3.57 -2.24
C PHE A 178 7.64 -3.62 -1.16
N GLU A 179 8.42 -4.70 -1.10
CA GLU A 179 9.48 -4.89 -0.09
C GLU A 179 10.53 -3.78 -0.13
N ARG A 180 10.94 -3.37 -1.32
CA ARG A 180 11.95 -2.33 -1.51
C ARG A 180 11.46 -0.95 -1.10
N ASN A 181 10.20 -0.60 -1.41
CA ASN A 181 9.69 0.76 -1.25
C ASN A 181 9.01 1.00 0.10
N VAL A 182 8.24 0.04 0.59
CA VAL A 182 7.42 0.20 1.81
C VAL A 182 7.50 -1.01 2.76
N GLY A 183 7.98 -2.16 2.30
CA GLY A 183 8.01 -3.41 3.04
C GLY A 183 9.14 -3.50 4.07
N MET A 184 9.40 -4.70 4.53
CA MET A 184 10.40 -4.97 5.57
C MET A 184 11.82 -4.62 5.14
N GLY A 185 12.09 -4.57 3.84
CA GLY A 185 13.36 -4.10 3.25
C GLY A 185 13.54 -2.58 3.24
N SER A 186 12.52 -1.81 3.58
CA SER A 186 12.52 -0.35 3.62
C SER A 186 12.59 0.20 5.05
N PRO A 187 12.91 1.48 5.25
CA PRO A 187 12.80 2.13 6.56
C PRO A 187 11.37 2.13 7.14
N ILE A 188 10.36 2.08 6.28
CA ILE A 188 8.94 2.13 6.65
C ILE A 188 8.48 0.85 7.35
N LYS A 189 8.96 -0.32 6.90
CA LYS A 189 8.73 -1.65 7.50
C LYS A 189 7.25 -2.05 7.61
N ILE A 190 6.47 -1.81 6.56
CA ILE A 190 5.07 -2.26 6.47
C ILE A 190 5.04 -3.75 6.15
N ARG A 191 4.25 -4.52 6.90
CA ARG A 191 3.96 -5.92 6.56
C ARG A 191 2.98 -5.98 5.39
N ARG A 192 3.13 -6.98 4.51
CA ARG A 192 2.25 -7.18 3.35
C ARG A 192 0.76 -7.19 3.72
N GLY A 193 0.36 -7.94 4.73
CA GLY A 193 -1.04 -8.03 5.14
C GLY A 193 -1.96 -8.28 3.93
N LEU A 194 -3.01 -7.46 3.78
CA LEU A 194 -3.94 -7.54 2.65
C LEU A 194 -3.30 -7.22 1.28
N ASN A 195 -2.12 -6.62 1.24
CA ASN A 195 -1.35 -6.43 -0.01
C ASN A 195 -0.61 -7.69 -0.48
N ALA A 196 -0.72 -8.81 0.24
CA ALA A 196 -0.20 -10.09 -0.22
C ALA A 196 -1.05 -10.67 -1.36
N LEU A 197 -0.50 -11.63 -2.10
CA LEU A 197 -1.25 -12.38 -3.11
C LEU A 197 -2.46 -13.09 -2.49
N TRP A 198 -3.52 -13.26 -3.28
CA TRP A 198 -4.71 -14.01 -2.88
C TRP A 198 -4.39 -15.44 -2.41
N THR A 199 -3.40 -16.10 -3.02
CA THR A 199 -2.89 -17.42 -2.61
C THR A 199 -2.21 -17.41 -1.24
N LYS A 200 -1.88 -16.22 -0.71
CA LYS A 200 -1.23 -16.00 0.60
C LYS A 200 -2.14 -15.26 1.58
N GLY A 201 -3.46 -15.26 1.32
CA GLY A 201 -4.46 -14.63 2.18
C GLY A 201 -4.60 -13.11 2.02
N GLY A 202 -4.03 -12.53 0.98
CA GLY A 202 -4.18 -11.11 0.64
C GLY A 202 -5.27 -10.86 -0.41
N LEU A 203 -5.30 -9.64 -0.94
CA LEU A 203 -6.27 -9.18 -1.93
C LEU A 203 -5.66 -9.01 -3.33
N GLN A 204 -4.34 -9.18 -3.50
CA GLN A 204 -3.71 -9.01 -4.81
C GLN A 204 -4.06 -10.19 -5.72
N TYR A 205 -4.89 -9.90 -6.70
CA TYR A 205 -5.41 -10.83 -7.70
C TYR A 205 -5.41 -10.15 -9.06
N ALA A 206 -4.79 -10.77 -10.06
CA ALA A 206 -4.72 -10.24 -11.41
C ALA A 206 -5.40 -11.21 -12.40
N PRO A 207 -6.07 -10.69 -13.45
CA PRO A 207 -6.55 -11.53 -14.54
C PRO A 207 -5.36 -12.16 -15.27
N PRO A 208 -5.53 -13.40 -15.80
CA PRO A 208 -4.48 -14.05 -16.55
C PRO A 208 -4.24 -13.35 -17.91
N ILE A 209 -2.99 -13.32 -18.35
CA ILE A 209 -2.59 -12.85 -19.68
C ILE A 209 -2.87 -13.97 -20.70
N ARG A 210 -4.00 -13.84 -21.42
CA ARG A 210 -4.47 -14.83 -22.40
C ARG A 210 -5.08 -14.17 -23.63
#